data_e7b916f0916ee57cae34cbaabedacad3
#
_entry.id   e7b916f0916ee57cae34cbaabedacad3
#
_cell.length_a   1.000
_cell.length_b   1.000
_cell.length_c   1.000
_cell.angle_alpha   90.00
_cell.angle_beta   90.00
_cell.angle_gamma   90.00
#
_symmetry.space_group_name_H-M   'P 1'
#
loop_
_entity.id
_entity.type
_entity.pdbx_description
1 polymer ?
#
loop_
_entity_poly.entity_id
_entity_poly.type
_entity_poly.pdbx_seq_one_letter_code
_entity_poly.pdbx_strand_id
1 'polypeptide(L)'
;MEEGVLVMAEEKSFYMTEEGKQKLENELNTLITEKRPEVVERIKIARSFGDLSENSEYDAAKDEQAFVESRIAQIENMIRNAVIIENDASDPDIVSLGKTVTFVELPDGEEESYTIVGSAEADPFEGKISNDSPIAKSLLGNRIGDEVAVSTPAGDMNVKIVGIE
;
A
#
# COMPACT_ATOMS: atom_id res chain seq x y z
N MET A 1 -22.28 -0.64 -38.85
CA MET A 1 -21.06 0.00 -38.36
C MET A 1 -21.11 -0.06 -36.84
N GLU A 2 -20.47 -1.04 -36.28
CA GLU A 2 -20.30 -1.10 -34.83
C GLU A 2 -19.07 -0.27 -34.47
N GLU A 3 -19.31 0.91 -33.93
CA GLU A 3 -18.25 1.66 -33.30
C GLU A 3 -17.87 0.91 -32.02
N GLY A 4 -16.72 0.23 -32.08
CA GLY A 4 -16.11 -0.36 -30.91
C GLY A 4 -15.77 0.75 -29.93
N VAL A 5 -16.57 0.89 -28.89
CA VAL A 5 -16.23 1.71 -27.74
C VAL A 5 -15.04 1.02 -27.09
N LEU A 6 -13.86 1.57 -27.37
CA LEU A 6 -12.65 1.21 -26.63
C LEU A 6 -12.88 1.66 -25.19
N VAL A 7 -13.36 0.76 -24.35
CA VAL A 7 -13.39 1.00 -22.92
C VAL A 7 -11.93 1.02 -22.47
N MET A 8 -11.36 2.21 -22.41
CA MET A 8 -10.11 2.41 -21.72
C MET A 8 -10.38 2.02 -20.26
N ALA A 9 -9.78 0.90 -19.84
CA ALA A 9 -9.78 0.55 -18.44
C ALA A 9 -9.21 1.76 -17.67
N GLU A 10 -10.01 2.33 -16.79
CA GLU A 10 -9.55 3.41 -15.93
C GLU A 10 -8.38 2.88 -15.11
N GLU A 11 -7.18 3.40 -15.37
CA GLU A 11 -6.02 3.06 -14.59
C GLU A 11 -6.26 3.52 -13.15
N LYS A 12 -6.13 2.60 -12.20
CA LYS A 12 -6.34 2.88 -10.78
C LYS A 12 -5.30 3.89 -10.29
N SER A 13 -5.76 5.03 -9.78
CA SER A 13 -4.89 6.01 -9.13
C SER A 13 -4.40 5.49 -7.77
N PHE A 14 -3.14 5.74 -7.45
CA PHE A 14 -2.54 5.42 -6.16
C PHE A 14 -2.26 6.70 -5.38
N TYR A 15 -3.01 6.91 -4.32
CA TYR A 15 -2.83 8.05 -3.44
C TYR A 15 -1.67 7.77 -2.47
N MET A 16 -0.72 8.69 -2.39
CA MET A 16 0.45 8.56 -1.54
C MET A 16 1.02 9.93 -1.18
N THR A 17 1.80 9.96 -0.11
CA THR A 17 2.58 11.13 0.27
C THR A 17 3.84 11.22 -0.60
N GLU A 18 4.50 12.37 -0.60
CA GLU A 18 5.79 12.54 -1.28
C GLU A 18 6.84 11.58 -0.68
N GLU A 19 6.82 11.39 0.64
CA GLU A 19 7.70 10.43 1.31
C GLU A 19 7.43 9.00 0.85
N GLY A 20 6.17 8.59 0.73
CA GLY A 20 5.79 7.27 0.23
C GLY A 20 6.23 7.04 -1.21
N LYS A 21 6.09 8.03 -2.06
CA LYS A 21 6.60 7.97 -3.43
C LYS A 21 8.12 7.82 -3.46
N GLN A 22 8.83 8.56 -2.64
CA GLN A 22 10.29 8.47 -2.55
C GLN A 22 10.74 7.07 -2.09
N LYS A 23 10.03 6.45 -1.15
CA LYS A 23 10.31 5.07 -0.72
C LYS A 23 10.14 4.08 -1.87
N LEU A 24 9.09 4.23 -2.67
CA LEU A 24 8.86 3.38 -3.85
C LEU A 24 9.95 3.59 -4.91
N GLU A 25 10.36 4.80 -5.18
CA GLU A 25 11.44 5.11 -6.11
C GLU A 25 12.78 4.50 -5.65
N ASN A 26 13.07 4.55 -4.36
CA ASN A 26 14.25 3.92 -3.77
C ASN A 26 14.21 2.39 -3.88
N GLU A 27 13.06 1.78 -3.58
CA GLU A 27 12.86 0.34 -3.74
C GLU A 27 13.04 -0.08 -5.20
N LEU A 28 12.44 0.66 -6.14
CA LEU A 28 12.56 0.41 -7.57
C LEU A 28 14.02 0.46 -8.02
N ASN A 29 14.75 1.46 -7.59
CA ASN A 29 16.17 1.60 -7.90
C ASN A 29 16.99 0.40 -7.40
N THR A 30 16.76 -0.02 -6.15
CA THR A 30 17.42 -1.19 -5.56
C THR A 30 17.10 -2.48 -6.34
N LEU A 31 15.84 -2.68 -6.71
CA LEU A 31 15.42 -3.84 -7.49
C LEU A 31 16.11 -3.89 -8.86
N ILE A 32 16.22 -2.76 -9.55
CA ILE A 32 16.82 -2.69 -10.89
C ILE A 32 18.35 -2.78 -10.84
N THR A 33 18.98 -2.10 -9.90
CA THR A 33 20.46 -1.97 -9.88
C THR A 33 21.16 -3.07 -9.11
N GLU A 34 20.49 -3.69 -8.14
CA GLU A 34 21.10 -4.70 -7.27
C GLU A 34 20.41 -6.07 -7.43
N LYS A 35 19.11 -6.16 -7.21
CA LYS A 35 18.40 -7.45 -7.19
C LYS A 35 18.31 -8.11 -8.55
N ARG A 36 17.96 -7.37 -9.59
CA ARG A 36 17.87 -7.92 -10.95
C ARG A 36 19.20 -8.51 -11.42
N PRO A 37 20.35 -7.80 -11.33
CA PRO A 37 21.65 -8.37 -11.71
C PRO A 37 22.05 -9.57 -10.86
N GLU A 38 21.79 -9.55 -9.56
CA GLU A 38 22.07 -10.65 -8.64
C GLU A 38 21.35 -11.94 -9.06
N VAL A 39 20.05 -11.84 -9.35
CA VAL A 39 19.25 -12.97 -9.79
C VAL A 39 19.69 -13.49 -11.17
N VAL A 40 20.00 -12.60 -12.10
CA VAL A 40 20.55 -12.97 -13.42
C VAL A 40 21.83 -13.77 -13.28
N GLU A 41 22.74 -13.36 -12.41
CA GLU A 41 23.99 -14.07 -12.15
C GLU A 41 23.73 -15.44 -11.49
N ARG A 42 22.80 -15.53 -10.54
CA ARG A 42 22.39 -16.81 -9.94
C ARG A 42 21.84 -17.78 -10.98
N ILE A 43 21.02 -17.31 -11.91
CA ILE A 43 20.51 -18.13 -13.05
C ILE A 43 21.66 -18.65 -13.90
N LYS A 44 22.61 -17.78 -14.23
CA LYS A 44 23.78 -18.12 -15.03
C LYS A 44 24.65 -19.17 -14.33
N ILE A 45 24.90 -19.01 -13.04
CA ILE A 45 25.65 -20.00 -12.23
C ILE A 45 24.88 -21.33 -12.19
N ALA A 46 23.59 -21.32 -11.93
CA ALA A 46 22.76 -22.54 -11.89
C ALA A 46 22.79 -23.29 -13.22
N ARG A 47 22.75 -22.58 -14.34
CA ARG A 47 22.90 -23.18 -15.69
C ARG A 47 24.24 -23.88 -15.87
N SER A 48 25.30 -23.38 -15.26
CA SER A 48 26.63 -23.95 -15.38
C SER A 48 26.74 -25.34 -14.75
N PHE A 49 25.85 -25.75 -13.88
CA PHE A 49 25.81 -27.05 -13.25
C PHE A 49 25.23 -28.17 -14.15
N GLY A 50 24.67 -27.84 -15.31
CA GLY A 50 24.29 -28.80 -16.34
C GLY A 50 22.79 -29.08 -16.44
N ASP A 51 22.29 -30.18 -15.90
CA ASP A 51 20.91 -30.62 -16.10
C ASP A 51 19.87 -29.66 -15.48
N LEU A 52 19.16 -28.94 -16.32
CA LEU A 52 18.13 -27.96 -15.92
C LEU A 52 16.81 -28.60 -15.51
N SER A 53 16.56 -29.86 -15.89
CA SER A 53 15.30 -30.54 -15.59
C SER A 53 15.15 -30.98 -14.13
N GLU A 54 16.27 -31.14 -13.41
CA GLU A 54 16.33 -31.52 -11.98
C GLU A 54 17.11 -30.54 -11.13
N ASN A 55 17.34 -29.32 -11.64
CA ASN A 55 18.15 -28.31 -10.94
C ASN A 55 17.26 -27.39 -10.11
N SER A 56 17.13 -27.68 -8.82
CA SER A 56 16.35 -26.88 -7.86
C SER A 56 16.86 -25.46 -7.69
N GLU A 57 18.16 -25.22 -7.80
CA GLU A 57 18.76 -23.89 -7.75
C GLU A 57 18.36 -23.03 -8.98
N TYR A 58 18.28 -23.66 -10.14
CA TYR A 58 17.79 -22.98 -11.35
C TYR A 58 16.32 -22.60 -11.21
N ASP A 59 15.48 -23.52 -10.76
CA ASP A 59 14.05 -23.25 -10.56
C ASP A 59 13.82 -22.16 -9.50
N ALA A 60 14.54 -22.20 -8.39
CA ALA A 60 14.46 -21.18 -7.34
C ALA A 60 14.91 -19.80 -7.85
N ALA A 61 15.97 -19.75 -8.64
CA ALA A 61 16.46 -18.48 -9.21
C ALA A 61 15.48 -17.92 -10.27
N LYS A 62 14.82 -18.78 -11.06
CA LYS A 62 13.77 -18.37 -12.02
C LYS A 62 12.53 -17.84 -11.30
N ASP A 63 12.12 -18.48 -10.21
CA ASP A 63 10.99 -18.01 -9.39
C ASP A 63 11.30 -16.65 -8.77
N GLU A 64 12.50 -16.47 -8.25
CA GLU A 64 12.96 -15.17 -7.73
C GLU A 64 13.01 -14.10 -8.82
N GLN A 65 13.46 -14.43 -10.02
CA GLN A 65 13.41 -13.52 -11.16
C GLN A 65 11.99 -13.06 -11.47
N ALA A 66 11.05 -13.98 -11.51
CA ALA A 66 9.64 -13.66 -11.75
C ALA A 66 9.08 -12.74 -10.67
N PHE A 67 9.43 -12.98 -9.41
CA PHE A 67 9.04 -12.12 -8.29
C PHE A 67 9.63 -10.71 -8.41
N VAL A 68 10.92 -10.58 -8.69
CA VAL A 68 11.60 -9.28 -8.86
C VAL A 68 10.98 -8.50 -10.02
N GLU A 69 10.78 -9.12 -11.18
CA GLU A 69 10.21 -8.45 -12.36
C GLU A 69 8.75 -8.04 -12.11
N SER A 70 7.96 -8.87 -11.43
CA SER A 70 6.59 -8.55 -11.05
C SER A 70 6.54 -7.36 -10.09
N ARG A 71 7.43 -7.31 -9.11
CA ARG A 71 7.50 -6.20 -8.15
C ARG A 71 7.93 -4.90 -8.83
N ILE A 72 8.89 -4.95 -9.75
CA ILE A 72 9.30 -3.80 -10.56
C ILE A 72 8.11 -3.25 -11.34
N ALA A 73 7.39 -4.09 -12.06
CA ALA A 73 6.21 -3.68 -12.84
C ALA A 73 5.13 -3.06 -11.94
N GLN A 74 4.89 -3.63 -10.78
CA GLN A 74 3.93 -3.12 -9.80
C GLN A 74 4.32 -1.72 -9.33
N ILE A 75 5.58 -1.52 -8.92
CA ILE A 75 6.08 -0.22 -8.44
C ILE A 75 6.04 0.83 -9.56
N GLU A 76 6.48 0.49 -10.76
CA GLU A 76 6.41 1.39 -11.91
C GLU A 76 4.98 1.85 -12.19
N ASN A 77 4.01 0.95 -12.10
CA ASN A 77 2.60 1.30 -12.26
C ASN A 77 2.10 2.22 -11.13
N MET A 78 2.47 1.93 -9.89
CA MET A 78 2.12 2.78 -8.74
C MET A 78 2.68 4.19 -8.87
N ILE A 79 3.95 4.32 -9.28
CA ILE A 79 4.60 5.63 -9.47
C ILE A 79 3.97 6.38 -10.64
N ARG A 80 3.68 5.70 -11.75
CA ARG A 80 3.06 6.31 -12.94
C ARG A 80 1.68 6.88 -12.63
N ASN A 81 0.91 6.20 -11.81
CA ASN A 81 -0.45 6.60 -11.45
C ASN A 81 -0.52 7.22 -10.04
N ALA A 82 0.61 7.67 -9.51
CA ALA A 82 0.67 8.31 -8.21
C ALA A 82 -0.05 9.65 -8.19
N VAL A 83 -0.90 9.83 -7.20
CA VAL A 83 -1.50 11.12 -6.87
C VAL A 83 -0.93 11.53 -5.52
N ILE A 84 -0.12 12.58 -5.53
CA ILE A 84 0.51 13.09 -4.31
C ILE A 84 -0.53 13.83 -3.49
N ILE A 85 -0.64 13.43 -2.23
CA ILE A 85 -1.53 14.07 -1.27
C ILE A 85 -0.64 14.91 -0.37
N GLU A 86 -0.89 16.21 -0.39
CA GLU A 86 -0.32 17.11 0.59
C GLU A 86 -1.01 16.86 1.93
N ASN A 87 -0.23 16.81 3.00
CA ASN A 87 -0.78 16.89 4.35
C ASN A 87 -1.53 18.21 4.45
N ASP A 88 -2.83 18.15 4.28
CA ASP A 88 -3.68 19.32 4.48
C ASP A 88 -3.77 19.61 5.98
N ALA A 89 -2.78 20.37 6.47
CA ALA A 89 -2.72 20.83 7.86
C ALA A 89 -3.71 21.97 8.16
N SER A 90 -4.64 22.23 7.23
CA SER A 90 -5.56 23.38 7.33
C SER A 90 -6.54 23.26 8.50
N ASP A 91 -6.90 22.06 8.92
CA ASP A 91 -7.75 21.85 10.09
C ASP A 91 -7.22 20.66 10.93
N PRO A 92 -6.58 20.94 12.08
CA PRO A 92 -6.00 19.88 12.93
C PRO A 92 -7.05 18.98 13.57
N ASP A 93 -8.31 19.39 13.61
CA ASP A 93 -9.39 18.65 14.27
C ASP A 93 -10.16 17.73 13.32
N ILE A 94 -9.81 17.72 12.03
CA ILE A 94 -10.43 16.85 11.03
C ILE A 94 -9.51 15.69 10.68
N VAL A 95 -10.07 14.49 10.64
CA VAL A 95 -9.37 13.28 10.19
C VAL A 95 -9.07 13.41 8.69
N SER A 96 -7.80 13.39 8.35
CA SER A 96 -7.33 13.45 6.98
C SER A 96 -6.15 12.50 6.75
N LEU A 97 -5.80 12.32 5.49
CA LEU A 97 -4.68 11.45 5.14
C LEU A 97 -3.37 11.94 5.77
N GLY A 98 -2.56 11.00 6.24
CA GLY A 98 -1.29 11.27 6.91
C GLY A 98 -1.40 11.53 8.41
N LYS A 99 -2.62 11.66 8.94
CA LYS A 99 -2.84 11.88 10.37
C LYS A 99 -3.05 10.58 11.13
N THR A 100 -2.64 10.59 12.40
CA THR A 100 -2.90 9.50 13.36
C THR A 100 -4.19 9.78 14.10
N VAL A 101 -5.13 8.85 14.02
CA VAL A 101 -6.44 8.93 14.68
C VAL A 101 -6.46 7.99 15.85
N THR A 102 -6.82 8.49 17.01
CA THR A 102 -7.07 7.70 18.22
C THR A 102 -8.57 7.66 18.49
N PHE A 103 -9.10 6.47 18.64
CA PHE A 103 -10.53 6.26 18.91
C PHE A 103 -10.74 5.17 19.94
N VAL A 104 -11.93 5.16 20.54
CA VAL A 104 -12.37 4.12 21.47
C VAL A 104 -13.63 3.46 20.96
N GLU A 105 -13.71 2.14 21.05
CA GLU A 105 -14.96 1.41 20.80
C GLU A 105 -15.95 1.64 21.94
N LEU A 106 -17.18 1.99 21.57
CA LEU A 106 -18.24 2.22 22.56
C LEU A 106 -18.98 0.90 22.87
N PRO A 107 -19.44 0.68 24.14
CA PRO A 107 -19.35 1.60 25.28
C PRO A 107 -18.08 1.48 26.13
N ASP A 108 -17.33 0.38 26.07
CA ASP A 108 -16.27 0.06 27.05
C ASP A 108 -14.95 -0.41 26.39
N GLY A 109 -14.70 -0.06 25.13
CA GLY A 109 -13.48 -0.45 24.41
C GLY A 109 -12.22 0.28 24.88
N GLU A 110 -11.06 -0.28 24.52
CA GLU A 110 -9.76 0.35 24.73
C GLU A 110 -9.47 1.38 23.63
N GLU A 111 -8.53 2.28 23.89
CA GLU A 111 -8.05 3.23 22.88
C GLU A 111 -7.21 2.50 21.83
N GLU A 112 -7.52 2.74 20.57
CA GLU A 112 -6.75 2.27 19.42
C GLU A 112 -6.32 3.46 18.57
N SER A 113 -5.10 3.42 18.06
CA SER A 113 -4.54 4.46 17.20
C SER A 113 -4.09 3.90 15.88
N TYR A 114 -4.48 4.55 14.79
CA TYR A 114 -4.04 4.20 13.44
C TYR A 114 -3.67 5.45 12.66
N THR A 115 -2.61 5.34 11.87
CA THR A 115 -2.24 6.38 10.90
C THR A 115 -2.87 6.04 9.56
N ILE A 116 -3.62 6.97 8.99
CA ILE A 116 -4.26 6.79 7.69
C ILE A 116 -3.28 7.24 6.59
N VAL A 117 -2.90 6.30 5.74
CA VAL A 117 -1.93 6.52 4.65
C VAL A 117 -2.50 6.06 3.32
N GLY A 118 -1.82 6.37 2.21
CA GLY A 118 -2.16 5.81 0.91
C GLY A 118 -1.95 4.29 0.89
N SER A 119 -2.63 3.59 -0.02
CA SER A 119 -2.57 2.12 -0.11
C SER A 119 -1.15 1.59 -0.32
N ALA A 120 -0.28 2.37 -0.96
CA ALA A 120 1.13 2.01 -1.17
C ALA A 120 1.98 2.03 0.10
N GLU A 121 1.57 2.80 1.11
CA GLU A 121 2.28 2.98 2.37
C GLU A 121 1.68 2.18 3.52
N ALA A 122 0.56 1.49 3.31
CA ALA A 122 -0.14 0.76 4.36
C ALA A 122 0.71 -0.38 4.91
N ASP A 123 0.86 -0.41 6.23
CA ASP A 123 1.55 -1.45 6.98
C ASP A 123 0.83 -1.72 8.30
N PRO A 124 0.08 -2.83 8.41
CA PRO A 124 -0.63 -3.18 9.63
C PRO A 124 0.27 -3.35 10.86
N PHE A 125 1.52 -3.77 10.67
CA PHE A 125 2.47 -3.96 11.77
C PHE A 125 2.95 -2.62 12.37
N GLU A 126 2.93 -1.56 11.57
CA GLU A 126 3.26 -0.20 12.01
C GLU A 126 2.03 0.64 12.39
N GLY A 127 0.85 0.04 12.38
CA GLY A 127 -0.41 0.75 12.63
C GLY A 127 -0.81 1.71 11.51
N LYS A 128 -0.32 1.49 10.30
CA LYS A 128 -0.65 2.28 9.11
C LYS A 128 -1.73 1.59 8.29
N ILE A 129 -2.91 2.19 8.23
CA ILE A 129 -4.04 1.66 7.48
C ILE A 129 -4.25 2.42 6.18
N SER A 130 -4.67 1.71 5.14
CA SER A 130 -4.99 2.32 3.86
C SER A 130 -6.23 3.21 3.95
N ASN A 131 -6.20 4.33 3.24
CA ASN A 131 -7.37 5.20 3.06
C ASN A 131 -8.56 4.47 2.39
N ASP A 132 -8.29 3.37 1.69
CA ASP A 132 -9.32 2.50 1.08
C ASP A 132 -9.92 1.49 2.07
N SER A 133 -9.34 1.33 3.27
CA SER A 133 -9.88 0.41 4.27
C SER A 133 -11.24 0.87 4.80
N PRO A 134 -12.14 -0.06 5.19
CA PRO A 134 -13.45 0.32 5.74
C PRO A 134 -13.35 1.22 6.98
N ILE A 135 -12.39 0.97 7.86
CA ILE A 135 -12.16 1.78 9.05
C ILE A 135 -11.75 3.21 8.64
N ALA A 136 -10.78 3.35 7.76
CA ALA A 136 -10.32 4.66 7.30
C ALA A 136 -11.42 5.44 6.59
N LYS A 137 -12.19 4.81 5.72
CA LYS A 137 -13.32 5.45 5.02
C LYS A 137 -14.38 5.97 5.98
N SER A 138 -14.62 5.26 7.07
CA SER A 138 -15.58 5.67 8.10
C SER A 138 -15.08 6.85 8.92
N LEU A 139 -13.78 6.92 9.18
CA LEU A 139 -13.16 7.95 10.03
C LEU A 139 -12.83 9.25 9.27
N LEU A 140 -12.49 9.17 7.99
CA LEU A 140 -12.11 10.34 7.19
C LEU A 140 -13.22 11.41 7.17
N GLY A 141 -12.83 12.66 7.37
CA GLY A 141 -13.74 13.81 7.37
C GLY A 141 -14.48 14.06 8.69
N ASN A 142 -14.34 13.18 9.66
CA ASN A 142 -14.91 13.35 11.00
C ASN A 142 -13.97 14.15 11.92
N ARG A 143 -14.50 14.61 13.04
CA ARG A 143 -13.80 15.46 14.00
C ARG A 143 -13.60 14.77 15.32
N ILE A 144 -12.69 15.32 16.16
CA ILE A 144 -12.55 14.90 17.55
C ILE A 144 -13.90 15.03 18.26
N GLY A 145 -14.28 13.98 18.98
CA GLY A 145 -15.55 13.89 19.70
C GLY A 145 -16.71 13.31 18.92
N ASP A 146 -16.55 13.09 17.60
CA ASP A 146 -17.57 12.46 16.78
C ASP A 146 -17.69 10.96 17.09
N GLU A 147 -18.93 10.47 17.09
CA GLU A 147 -19.25 9.05 17.13
C GLU A 147 -19.47 8.54 15.71
N VAL A 148 -18.75 7.49 15.33
CA VAL A 148 -18.76 6.97 13.97
C VAL A 148 -19.09 5.49 13.99
N ALA A 149 -20.00 5.06 13.10
CA ALA A 149 -20.25 3.65 12.85
C ALA A 149 -19.20 3.12 11.85
N VAL A 150 -18.43 2.15 12.26
CA VAL A 150 -17.40 1.50 11.44
C VAL A 150 -17.89 0.11 11.05
N SER A 151 -17.95 -0.15 9.75
CA SER A 151 -18.26 -1.47 9.22
C SER A 151 -17.03 -2.38 9.28
N THR A 152 -17.17 -3.52 9.94
CA THR A 152 -16.13 -4.54 10.00
C THR A 152 -16.68 -5.89 9.53
N PRO A 153 -15.82 -6.87 9.17
CA PRO A 153 -16.27 -8.23 8.83
C PRO A 153 -17.05 -8.92 9.95
N ALA A 154 -16.82 -8.51 11.21
CA ALA A 154 -17.52 -9.04 12.39
C ALA A 154 -18.84 -8.31 12.69
N GLY A 155 -19.20 -7.27 11.92
CA GLY A 155 -20.38 -6.43 12.12
C GLY A 155 -20.01 -4.95 12.29
N ASP A 156 -21.02 -4.12 12.46
CA ASP A 156 -20.80 -2.70 12.70
C ASP A 156 -20.44 -2.44 14.15
N MET A 157 -19.42 -1.60 14.36
CA MET A 157 -19.05 -1.13 15.69
C MET A 157 -19.11 0.40 15.74
N ASN A 158 -19.51 0.93 16.88
CA ASN A 158 -19.50 2.37 17.10
C ASN A 158 -18.23 2.78 17.83
N VAL A 159 -17.54 3.77 17.30
CA VAL A 159 -16.31 4.32 17.87
C VAL A 159 -16.44 5.81 18.08
N LYS A 160 -15.72 6.33 19.06
CA LYS A 160 -15.62 7.76 19.33
C LYS A 160 -14.18 8.21 19.10
N ILE A 161 -14.01 9.24 18.27
CA ILE A 161 -12.71 9.84 18.01
C ILE A 161 -12.30 10.68 19.21
N VAL A 162 -11.17 10.33 19.84
CA VAL A 162 -10.66 11.00 21.05
C VAL A 162 -9.41 11.81 20.80
N GLY A 163 -8.71 11.60 19.71
CA GLY A 163 -7.51 12.33 19.34
C GLY A 163 -7.20 12.28 17.86
N ILE A 164 -6.59 13.33 17.34
CA ILE A 164 -6.08 13.45 15.98
C ILE A 164 -4.73 14.16 16.05
N GLU A 165 -3.67 13.53 15.50
CA GLU A 165 -2.31 14.07 15.41
C GLU A 165 -1.77 14.10 13.99
#